data_4e1e457b9024929d44a24190c574735f
#
_entry.id   4e1e457b9024929d44a24190c574735f
#
_cell.length_a   1.000
_cell.length_b   1.000
_cell.length_c   1.000
_cell.angle_alpha   90.00
_cell.angle_beta   90.00
_cell.angle_gamma   90.00
#
_symmetry.space_group_name_H-M   'P 1'
#
loop_
_entity.id
_entity.type
_entity.pdbx_description
1 polymer ?
#
loop_
_entity_poly.entity_id
_entity_poly.type
_entity_poly.pdbx_seq_one_letter_code
_entity_poly.pdbx_strand_id
1 'polypeptide(L)'
;MYISDDIFYIGVNDHRIDLFEGQYPVPHGMSYNSYVIMDEKIAVMDTVDAGFTEEWLLKLSSVLSGRKPDYLVIQHMEPDHSAGIAIFMEAYPDTCVVSSAPAFTMMKQFFGSDFNTNRMVIKEGDTLGLGRHELTFVAAPMVHWPE
;
A
#
# COMPACT_ATOMS: atom_id res chain seq x y z
N MET A 1 -13.06 8.66 -3.76
CA MET A 1 -13.60 9.54 -2.68
C MET A 1 -12.50 10.49 -2.26
N TYR A 2 -12.82 11.76 -2.00
CA TYR A 2 -11.86 12.74 -1.46
C TYR A 2 -11.84 12.64 0.06
N ILE A 3 -10.66 12.59 0.64
CA ILE A 3 -10.45 12.74 2.10
C ILE A 3 -10.11 14.20 2.39
N SER A 4 -9.24 14.79 1.55
CA SER A 4 -8.94 16.23 1.49
C SER A 4 -8.71 16.61 0.03
N ASP A 5 -8.28 17.84 -0.24
CA ASP A 5 -8.01 18.32 -1.61
C ASP A 5 -6.87 17.54 -2.31
N ASP A 6 -6.03 16.87 -1.55
CA ASP A 6 -4.81 16.21 -2.01
C ASP A 6 -4.66 14.75 -1.51
N ILE A 7 -5.61 14.23 -0.71
CA ILE A 7 -5.64 12.83 -0.25
C ILE A 7 -6.89 12.13 -0.77
N PHE A 8 -6.67 11.05 -1.53
CA PHE A 8 -7.72 10.33 -2.24
C PHE A 8 -7.81 8.89 -1.72
N TYR A 9 -9.00 8.45 -1.35
CA TYR A 9 -9.27 7.04 -1.10
C TYR A 9 -9.42 6.31 -2.43
N ILE A 10 -8.61 5.27 -2.62
CA ILE A 10 -8.62 4.40 -3.80
C ILE A 10 -8.86 2.93 -3.46
N GLY A 11 -9.13 2.62 -2.19
CA GLY A 11 -9.42 1.27 -1.74
C GLY A 11 -10.68 0.67 -2.36
N VAL A 12 -10.95 -0.58 -2.04
CA VAL A 12 -12.08 -1.35 -2.57
C VAL A 12 -12.90 -1.96 -1.45
N ASN A 13 -14.20 -2.17 -1.72
CA ASN A 13 -15.11 -2.84 -0.81
C ASN A 13 -15.45 -4.23 -1.38
N ASP A 14 -15.05 -5.28 -0.68
CA ASP A 14 -15.40 -6.65 -1.01
C ASP A 14 -16.69 -7.06 -0.31
N HIS A 15 -17.78 -7.10 -1.06
CA HIS A 15 -19.09 -7.57 -0.60
C HIS A 15 -19.34 -9.06 -0.89
N ARG A 16 -18.33 -9.79 -1.41
CA ARG A 16 -18.48 -11.21 -1.80
C ARG A 16 -17.88 -12.13 -0.77
N ILE A 17 -16.93 -11.64 0.02
CA ILE A 17 -16.28 -12.43 1.06
C ILE A 17 -17.22 -12.60 2.26
N ASP A 18 -17.29 -13.81 2.79
CA ASP A 18 -18.06 -14.18 4.00
C ASP A 18 -17.15 -14.55 5.17
N LEU A 19 -15.92 -14.99 4.89
CA LEU A 19 -14.89 -15.34 5.87
C LEU A 19 -13.57 -14.66 5.53
N PHE A 20 -13.20 -13.65 6.28
CA PHE A 20 -11.88 -13.03 6.17
C PHE A 20 -10.80 -13.96 6.75
N GLU A 21 -9.67 -14.11 6.05
CA GLU A 21 -8.61 -15.09 6.36
C GLU A 21 -9.10 -16.54 6.53
N GLY A 22 -10.26 -16.88 5.97
CA GLY A 22 -10.86 -18.21 6.10
C GLY A 22 -11.39 -18.55 7.50
N GLN A 23 -11.44 -17.57 8.43
CA GLN A 23 -11.82 -17.82 9.82
C GLN A 23 -12.71 -16.75 10.47
N TYR A 24 -12.62 -15.50 10.04
CA TYR A 24 -13.41 -14.41 10.65
C TYR A 24 -14.67 -14.13 9.85
N PRO A 25 -15.89 -14.41 10.38
CA PRO A 25 -17.12 -14.07 9.69
C PRO A 25 -17.26 -12.57 9.46
N VAL A 26 -17.47 -12.17 8.20
CA VAL A 26 -17.63 -10.78 7.78
C VAL A 26 -18.95 -10.57 7.01
N PRO A 27 -20.11 -10.63 7.70
CA PRO A 27 -21.42 -10.65 7.06
C PRO A 27 -21.74 -9.39 6.24
N HIS A 28 -20.96 -8.33 6.39
CA HIS A 28 -21.09 -7.09 5.63
C HIS A 28 -19.95 -6.88 4.62
N GLY A 29 -19.06 -7.88 4.44
CA GLY A 29 -17.86 -7.79 3.62
C GLY A 29 -16.69 -7.11 4.32
N MET A 30 -15.66 -6.80 3.54
CA MET A 30 -14.43 -6.13 3.98
C MET A 30 -14.12 -4.90 3.14
N SER A 31 -13.44 -3.92 3.74
CA SER A 31 -12.87 -2.79 3.04
C SER A 31 -11.35 -2.92 3.03
N TYR A 32 -10.75 -3.00 1.86
CA TYR A 32 -9.31 -2.99 1.67
C TYR A 32 -8.89 -1.54 1.43
N ASN A 33 -8.24 -0.94 2.42
CA ASN A 33 -7.99 0.49 2.44
C ASN A 33 -6.66 0.84 1.76
N SER A 34 -6.73 1.71 0.78
CA SER A 34 -5.55 2.30 0.14
C SER A 34 -5.82 3.76 -0.18
N TYR A 35 -4.76 4.58 -0.14
CA TYR A 35 -4.86 6.02 -0.35
C TYR A 35 -3.74 6.52 -1.28
N VAL A 36 -3.99 7.66 -1.91
CA VAL A 36 -2.96 8.41 -2.65
C VAL A 36 -2.85 9.79 -2.05
N ILE A 37 -1.61 10.19 -1.74
CA ILE A 37 -1.27 11.56 -1.37
C ILE A 37 -0.66 12.23 -2.60
N MET A 38 -1.38 13.22 -3.14
CA MET A 38 -0.99 13.97 -4.34
C MET A 38 -0.26 15.24 -3.92
N ASP A 39 1.08 15.22 -4.04
CA ASP A 39 1.92 16.37 -3.72
C ASP A 39 2.99 16.56 -4.80
N GLU A 40 4.10 17.26 -4.51
CA GLU A 40 5.27 17.33 -5.41
C GLU A 40 5.78 15.92 -5.69
N LYS A 41 5.92 15.11 -4.63
CA LYS A 41 6.11 13.66 -4.66
C LYS A 41 4.79 12.97 -4.34
N ILE A 42 4.47 11.92 -5.09
CA ILE A 42 3.24 11.16 -4.91
C ILE A 42 3.53 9.90 -4.10
N ALA A 43 2.79 9.72 -3.01
CA ALA A 43 2.83 8.49 -2.22
C ALA A 43 1.52 7.71 -2.32
N VAL A 44 1.61 6.42 -2.63
CA VAL A 44 0.52 5.45 -2.55
C VAL A 44 0.68 4.69 -1.24
N MET A 45 -0.40 4.60 -0.45
CA MET A 45 -0.40 4.00 0.88
C MET A 45 -1.12 2.65 0.81
N ASP A 46 -0.37 1.57 0.99
CA ASP A 46 -0.79 0.18 0.85
C ASP A 46 -1.37 -0.18 -0.53
N THR A 47 -1.58 -1.45 -0.75
CA THR A 47 -2.31 -2.01 -1.90
C THR A 47 -3.63 -2.62 -1.41
N VAL A 48 -4.15 -3.60 -2.13
CA VAL A 48 -5.39 -4.30 -1.80
C VAL A 48 -5.23 -5.81 -2.03
N ASP A 49 -6.24 -6.59 -1.64
CA ASP A 49 -6.32 -8.02 -1.92
C ASP A 49 -6.15 -8.33 -3.42
N ALA A 50 -5.55 -9.47 -3.73
CA ALA A 50 -5.21 -9.91 -5.08
C ALA A 50 -6.42 -9.91 -6.03
N GLY A 51 -7.60 -10.27 -5.54
CA GLY A 51 -8.84 -10.32 -6.33
C GLY A 51 -9.36 -8.95 -6.79
N PHE A 52 -8.80 -7.86 -6.27
CA PHE A 52 -9.24 -6.49 -6.55
C PHE A 52 -8.13 -5.59 -7.11
N THR A 53 -6.94 -6.13 -7.36
CA THR A 53 -5.78 -5.34 -7.81
C THR A 53 -6.05 -4.59 -9.11
N GLU A 54 -6.78 -5.19 -10.06
CA GLU A 54 -7.12 -4.53 -11.33
C GLU A 54 -8.03 -3.31 -11.11
N GLU A 55 -9.10 -3.46 -10.33
CA GLU A 55 -10.01 -2.36 -9.98
C GLU A 55 -9.25 -1.22 -9.25
N TRP A 56 -8.39 -1.60 -8.31
CA TRP A 56 -7.56 -0.66 -7.57
C TRP A 56 -6.60 0.12 -8.48
N LEU A 57 -5.90 -0.56 -9.41
CA LEU A 57 -5.00 0.10 -10.36
C LEU A 57 -5.74 1.07 -11.30
N LEU A 58 -6.98 0.76 -11.70
CA LEU A 58 -7.81 1.67 -12.48
C LEU A 58 -8.15 2.94 -11.68
N LYS A 59 -8.51 2.80 -10.40
CA LYS A 59 -8.76 3.94 -9.50
C LYS A 59 -7.50 4.79 -9.31
N LEU A 60 -6.35 4.13 -9.07
CA LEU A 60 -5.06 4.77 -8.94
C LEU A 60 -4.71 5.58 -10.21
N SER A 61 -4.78 4.95 -11.39
CA SER A 61 -4.49 5.60 -12.67
C SER A 61 -5.37 6.82 -12.91
N SER A 62 -6.65 6.74 -12.54
CA SER A 62 -7.58 7.88 -12.65
C SER A 62 -7.17 9.05 -11.76
N VAL A 63 -6.73 8.79 -10.52
CA VAL A 63 -6.27 9.83 -9.59
C VAL A 63 -4.95 10.43 -10.06
N LEU A 64 -4.01 9.59 -10.53
CA LEU A 64 -2.69 10.03 -10.99
C LEU A 64 -2.77 10.96 -12.22
N SER A 65 -3.81 10.85 -13.04
CA SER A 65 -4.02 11.73 -14.21
C SER A 65 -2.78 11.88 -15.09
N GLY A 66 -2.07 10.77 -15.34
CA GLY A 66 -0.86 10.72 -16.18
C GLY A 66 0.45 10.98 -15.41
N ARG A 67 0.41 11.37 -14.14
CA ARG A 67 1.59 11.39 -13.27
C ARG A 67 1.98 9.97 -12.86
N LYS A 68 3.22 9.80 -12.38
CA LYS A 68 3.70 8.53 -11.82
C LYS A 68 3.86 8.65 -10.30
N PRO A 69 3.60 7.58 -9.53
CA PRO A 69 3.89 7.57 -8.10
C PRO A 69 5.41 7.54 -7.86
N ASP A 70 5.87 8.31 -6.89
CA ASP A 70 7.26 8.30 -6.43
C ASP A 70 7.48 7.20 -5.38
N TYR A 71 6.48 6.97 -4.53
CA TYR A 71 6.55 6.03 -3.41
C TYR A 71 5.34 5.11 -3.35
N LEU A 72 5.59 3.85 -3.02
CA LEU A 72 4.61 2.89 -2.51
C LEU A 72 4.97 2.58 -1.06
N VAL A 73 4.21 3.11 -0.13
CA VAL A 73 4.41 2.89 1.31
C VAL A 73 3.58 1.69 1.74
N ILE A 74 4.23 0.62 2.18
CA ILE A 74 3.57 -0.57 2.71
C ILE A 74 3.65 -0.53 4.23
N GLN A 75 2.49 -0.37 4.85
CA GLN A 75 2.34 -0.26 6.29
C GLN A 75 2.15 -1.64 6.93
N HIS A 76 1.60 -2.60 6.17
CA HIS A 76 1.24 -3.92 6.65
C HIS A 76 1.39 -4.98 5.56
N MET A 77 1.87 -6.17 5.92
CA MET A 77 2.14 -7.23 4.95
C MET A 77 1.01 -8.28 4.83
N GLU A 78 -0.08 -8.11 5.55
CA GLU A 78 -1.28 -8.93 5.34
C GLU A 78 -1.75 -8.82 3.88
N PRO A 79 -2.26 -9.90 3.25
CA PRO A 79 -2.57 -9.91 1.82
C PRO A 79 -3.50 -8.79 1.34
N ASP A 80 -4.43 -8.34 2.16
CA ASP A 80 -5.34 -7.26 1.82
C ASP A 80 -4.68 -5.86 1.80
N HIS A 81 -3.43 -5.76 2.26
CA HIS A 81 -2.57 -4.57 2.15
C HIS A 81 -1.43 -4.75 1.16
N SER A 82 -0.99 -5.99 0.90
CA SER A 82 0.28 -6.26 0.22
C SER A 82 0.18 -7.03 -1.09
N ALA A 83 -0.92 -7.74 -1.35
CA ALA A 83 -0.99 -8.66 -2.49
C ALA A 83 -0.84 -7.97 -3.86
N GLY A 84 -1.17 -6.69 -3.96
CA GLY A 84 -1.03 -5.90 -5.18
C GLY A 84 0.40 -5.41 -5.49
N ILE A 85 1.38 -5.58 -4.58
CA ILE A 85 2.73 -4.97 -4.72
C ILE A 85 3.41 -5.38 -6.03
N ALA A 86 3.43 -6.68 -6.35
CA ALA A 86 4.14 -7.16 -7.54
C ALA A 86 3.55 -6.57 -8.83
N ILE A 87 2.23 -6.59 -8.98
CA ILE A 87 1.53 -6.06 -10.15
C ILE A 87 1.68 -4.52 -10.23
N PHE A 88 1.65 -3.83 -9.08
CA PHE A 88 1.92 -2.40 -9.02
C PHE A 88 3.33 -2.09 -9.53
N MET A 89 4.35 -2.84 -9.10
CA MET A 89 5.73 -2.62 -9.52
C MET A 89 5.97 -2.98 -11.00
N GLU A 90 5.17 -3.85 -11.60
CA GLU A 90 5.16 -4.05 -13.05
C GLU A 90 4.59 -2.83 -13.79
N ALA A 91 3.55 -2.20 -13.26
CA ALA A 91 2.93 -1.01 -13.85
C ALA A 91 3.77 0.26 -13.63
N TYR A 92 4.46 0.37 -12.49
CA TYR A 92 5.24 1.54 -12.08
C TYR A 92 6.64 1.15 -11.59
N PRO A 93 7.53 0.64 -12.46
CA PRO A 93 8.81 0.05 -12.07
C PRO A 93 9.80 1.04 -11.45
N ASP A 94 9.61 2.34 -11.67
CA ASP A 94 10.48 3.40 -11.14
C ASP A 94 10.09 3.82 -9.71
N THR A 95 8.96 3.34 -9.17
CA THR A 95 8.46 3.69 -7.84
C THR A 95 9.33 3.08 -6.74
N CYS A 96 9.67 3.89 -5.73
CA CYS A 96 10.39 3.42 -4.56
C CYS A 96 9.43 2.77 -3.56
N VAL A 97 9.67 1.49 -3.22
CA VAL A 97 8.91 0.80 -2.16
C VAL A 97 9.48 1.21 -0.80
N VAL A 98 8.62 1.70 0.08
CA VAL A 98 8.98 2.19 1.42
C VAL A 98 8.31 1.31 2.47
N SER A 99 9.09 0.70 3.36
CA SER A 99 8.56 -0.12 4.44
C SER A 99 9.63 -0.46 5.49
N SER A 100 9.23 -1.20 6.53
CA SER A 100 10.13 -1.72 7.57
C SER A 100 11.06 -2.84 7.05
N ALA A 101 12.15 -3.11 7.75
CA ALA A 101 13.05 -4.22 7.41
C ALA A 101 12.37 -5.59 7.50
N PRO A 102 11.52 -5.90 8.51
CA PRO A 102 10.73 -7.13 8.53
C PRO A 102 9.81 -7.28 7.32
N ALA A 103 9.12 -6.20 6.92
CA ALA A 103 8.24 -6.22 5.75
C ALA A 103 8.98 -6.61 4.46
N PHE A 104 10.18 -6.08 4.21
CA PHE A 104 10.99 -6.48 3.06
C PHE A 104 11.43 -7.95 3.10
N THR A 105 11.67 -8.50 4.30
CA THR A 105 11.92 -9.93 4.47
C THR A 105 10.70 -10.76 4.06
N MET A 106 9.51 -10.31 4.44
CA MET A 106 8.24 -10.95 4.08
C MET A 106 7.94 -10.81 2.59
N MET A 107 8.19 -9.64 1.97
CA MET A 107 8.07 -9.44 0.53
C MET A 107 8.92 -10.44 -0.25
N LYS A 108 10.15 -10.70 0.21
CA LYS A 108 11.02 -11.71 -0.40
C LYS A 108 10.44 -13.12 -0.30
N GLN A 109 9.78 -13.46 0.81
CA GLN A 109 9.11 -14.74 0.99
C GLN A 109 7.87 -14.88 0.13
N PHE A 110 7.06 -13.83 0.02
CA PHE A 110 5.77 -13.86 -0.69
C PHE A 110 5.94 -13.74 -2.21
N PHE A 111 6.84 -12.86 -2.66
CA PHE A 111 6.98 -12.51 -4.08
C PHE A 111 8.29 -13.00 -4.71
N GLY A 112 9.21 -13.59 -3.93
CA GLY A 112 10.55 -13.93 -4.40
C GLY A 112 11.46 -12.71 -4.61
N SER A 113 10.99 -11.51 -4.34
CA SER A 113 11.70 -10.24 -4.48
C SER A 113 11.51 -9.37 -3.23
N ASP A 114 12.56 -8.66 -2.85
CA ASP A 114 12.51 -7.62 -1.81
C ASP A 114 12.68 -6.21 -2.42
N PHE A 115 12.51 -6.11 -3.74
CA PHE A 115 12.57 -4.85 -4.51
C PHE A 115 13.84 -4.04 -4.25
N ASN A 116 14.98 -4.71 -4.01
CA ASN A 116 16.23 -4.12 -3.52
C ASN A 116 16.83 -3.05 -4.43
N THR A 117 16.46 -3.00 -5.71
CA THR A 117 16.93 -2.00 -6.66
C THR A 117 16.24 -0.64 -6.47
N ASN A 118 15.06 -0.62 -5.85
CA ASN A 118 14.29 0.60 -5.65
C ASN A 118 13.43 0.50 -4.38
N ARG A 119 14.10 0.49 -3.21
CA ARG A 119 13.45 0.43 -1.90
C ARG A 119 14.07 1.38 -0.89
N MET A 120 13.26 1.80 0.07
CA MET A 120 13.67 2.59 1.23
C MET A 120 13.24 1.85 2.51
N VAL A 121 14.21 1.46 3.33
CA VAL A 121 13.94 0.86 4.64
C VAL A 121 13.79 1.96 5.66
N ILE A 122 12.66 2.00 6.35
CA ILE A 122 12.35 2.97 7.40
C ILE A 122 12.29 2.30 8.79
N LYS A 123 12.38 3.12 9.80
CA LYS A 123 12.29 2.75 11.23
C LYS A 123 11.53 3.82 12.00
N GLU A 124 11.30 3.53 13.28
CA GLU A 124 10.66 4.45 14.22
C GLU A 124 11.24 5.86 14.16
N GLY A 125 10.36 6.85 13.97
CA GLY A 125 10.68 8.26 13.96
C GLY A 125 11.30 8.79 12.66
N ASP A 126 11.57 7.93 11.65
CA ASP A 126 12.01 8.41 10.34
C ASP A 126 10.91 9.26 9.69
N THR A 127 11.30 10.20 8.82
CA THR A 127 10.37 11.03 8.08
C THR A 127 10.62 10.97 6.57
N LEU A 128 9.57 11.22 5.79
CA LEU A 128 9.62 11.29 4.33
C LEU A 128 8.83 12.50 3.84
N GLY A 129 9.54 13.50 3.31
CA GLY A 129 8.94 14.70 2.72
C GLY A 129 8.38 14.40 1.33
N LEU A 130 7.14 14.85 1.09
CA LEU A 130 6.47 14.76 -0.21
C LEU A 130 6.37 16.12 -0.92
N GLY A 131 6.76 17.19 -0.25
CA GLY A 131 6.62 18.58 -0.65
C GLY A 131 5.95 19.36 0.48
N ARG A 132 4.64 19.59 0.40
CA ARG A 132 3.85 20.20 1.49
C ARG A 132 3.54 19.22 2.63
N HIS A 133 3.47 17.92 2.32
CA HIS A 133 3.27 16.86 3.30
C HIS A 133 4.59 16.25 3.74
N GLU A 134 4.63 15.82 4.99
CA GLU A 134 5.68 15.00 5.54
C GLU A 134 5.03 13.78 6.22
N LEU A 135 5.50 12.59 5.88
CA LEU A 135 5.12 11.35 6.55
C LEU A 135 6.10 11.12 7.71
N THR A 136 5.57 10.84 8.90
CA THR A 136 6.37 10.36 10.03
C THR A 136 6.01 8.91 10.28
N PHE A 137 7.02 8.04 10.34
CA PHE A 137 6.82 6.60 10.54
C PHE A 137 6.82 6.26 12.02
N VAL A 138 5.73 5.63 12.46
CA VAL A 138 5.55 5.12 13.83
C VAL A 138 5.48 3.61 13.77
N ALA A 139 6.43 2.94 14.41
CA ALA A 139 6.47 1.49 14.44
C ALA A 139 5.44 0.93 15.42
N ALA A 140 4.67 -0.05 15.00
CA ALA A 140 3.69 -0.76 15.83
C ALA A 140 3.90 -2.30 15.76
N PRO A 141 5.12 -2.79 16.04
CA PRO A 141 5.44 -4.19 15.87
C PRO A 141 4.60 -5.07 16.79
N MET A 142 4.23 -6.27 16.30
CA MET A 142 3.47 -7.27 17.06
C MET A 142 2.08 -6.80 17.54
N VAL A 143 1.51 -5.78 16.90
CA VAL A 143 0.11 -5.45 17.14
C VAL A 143 -0.77 -6.60 16.62
N HIS A 144 -0.46 -7.21 15.48
CA HIS A 144 -0.79 -8.59 15.17
C HIS A 144 0.24 -9.25 14.20
N TRP A 145 1.02 -8.47 13.44
CA TRP A 145 2.13 -8.93 12.59
C TRP A 145 3.47 -8.31 13.04
N PRO A 146 4.64 -8.82 12.60
CA PRO A 146 5.94 -8.39 13.14
C PRO A 146 6.46 -7.05 12.66
N GLU A 147 5.92 -6.45 11.59
CA GLU A 147 6.31 -5.16 11.04
C GLU A 147 5.58 -3.96 11.63
#